data_d0744c8e05e5ad77eb19e5a6ea6e5331
#
_entry.id   d0744c8e05e5ad77eb19e5a6ea6e5331
#
_cell.length_a   1.000
_cell.length_b   1.000
_cell.length_c   1.000
_cell.angle_alpha   90.00
_cell.angle_beta   90.00
_cell.angle_gamma   90.00
#
_symmetry.space_group_name_H-M   'P 1'
#
loop_
_entity.id
_entity.type
_entity.pdbx_description
1 polymer ?
#
loop_
_entity_poly.entity_id
_entity_poly.type
_entity_poly.pdbx_seq_one_letter_code
_entity_poly.pdbx_strand_id
1 'polypeptide(L)'
;MVVDQAWVTRNLGFNPMQTPVPADAHAFAPAAHPRPTLADIQREIIDFDSQSPAGLNFLAFTTATGLSRFTEIDWPSKLAPKTASRPGGNGKGRLPRADVLLATWTVDEGHALSRVLTPGKDSRNDYIPYTHNFKTISKKMRAGCPAMLAKRLGAYWATTIKGTKVVIFKFDSHLSQDTKTPPKTGQTLPNYDVWKQIIDEVRPKFVITTGTAGGIGKGCEVGDVVVSSIVRFDCLKWLKGAPFHDAVYKNEAPNMKLMATAKKLFKANSDQLPPENTRPPKIIRATAPASSVLTTDFFGFDTSNDRYRLQGLGSVSEMGDAVLGQLAADSQGPPRWLAVRNVSDPQIKAVGTLQDQAALAAQIYKGFGRWSSVCSAVVCWALIAAE
;
A
#
# COMPACT_ATOMS: atom_id res chain seq x y z
N MET A 1 -16.94 -6.10 -7.09
CA MET A 1 -16.79 -6.17 -8.55
C MET A 1 -15.77 -7.24 -8.86
N VAL A 2 -15.94 -8.03 -9.94
CA VAL A 2 -14.95 -8.99 -10.41
C VAL A 2 -14.45 -8.48 -11.76
N VAL A 3 -13.17 -8.25 -11.89
CA VAL A 3 -12.56 -7.65 -13.08
C VAL A 3 -12.03 -8.74 -14.01
N ASP A 4 -12.20 -8.56 -15.30
CA ASP A 4 -11.68 -9.42 -16.37
C ASP A 4 -10.99 -8.59 -17.46
N GLN A 5 -10.44 -9.27 -18.48
CA GLN A 5 -9.73 -8.60 -19.56
C GLN A 5 -10.61 -7.66 -20.38
N ALA A 6 -11.89 -7.99 -20.57
CA ALA A 6 -12.82 -7.13 -21.29
C ALA A 6 -13.04 -5.81 -20.54
N TRP A 7 -13.08 -5.86 -19.21
CA TRP A 7 -13.13 -4.67 -18.36
C TRP A 7 -11.89 -3.77 -18.58
N VAL A 8 -10.68 -4.37 -18.55
CA VAL A 8 -9.43 -3.61 -18.74
C VAL A 8 -9.39 -2.96 -20.11
N THR A 9 -9.74 -3.68 -21.18
CA THR A 9 -9.73 -3.13 -22.55
C THR A 9 -10.67 -1.93 -22.68
N ARG A 10 -11.89 -2.02 -22.13
CA ARG A 10 -12.86 -0.92 -22.17
C ARG A 10 -12.41 0.33 -21.40
N ASN A 11 -11.75 0.13 -20.24
CA ASN A 11 -11.48 1.21 -19.30
C ASN A 11 -10.10 1.83 -19.43
N LEU A 12 -9.13 1.06 -19.87
CA LEU A 12 -7.75 1.51 -20.00
C LEU A 12 -7.35 1.82 -21.44
N GLY A 13 -8.24 1.58 -22.40
CA GLY A 13 -8.03 1.92 -23.82
C GLY A 13 -6.90 1.14 -24.50
N PHE A 14 -6.41 0.04 -23.91
CA PHE A 14 -5.42 -0.84 -24.53
C PHE A 14 -5.78 -2.31 -24.33
N ASN A 15 -5.44 -3.13 -25.33
CA ASN A 15 -5.53 -4.58 -25.20
C ASN A 15 -4.25 -5.08 -24.50
N PRO A 16 -4.33 -5.59 -23.27
CA PRO A 16 -3.16 -6.00 -22.51
C PRO A 16 -2.44 -7.22 -23.08
N MET A 17 -3.10 -8.00 -23.94
CA MET A 17 -2.58 -9.24 -24.48
C MET A 17 -2.52 -9.16 -26.03
N GLN A 18 -1.40 -8.69 -26.55
CA GLN A 18 -1.09 -8.89 -27.97
C GLN A 18 -0.63 -10.32 -28.30
N THR A 19 -0.53 -11.19 -27.32
CA THR A 19 -0.33 -12.62 -27.54
C THR A 19 -1.68 -13.28 -27.72
N PRO A 20 -1.91 -14.04 -28.83
CA PRO A 20 -3.16 -14.77 -29.02
C PRO A 20 -3.37 -15.71 -27.84
N VAL A 21 -4.51 -15.56 -27.16
CA VAL A 21 -4.97 -16.58 -26.20
C VAL A 21 -5.24 -17.85 -27.04
N PRO A 22 -4.65 -19.00 -26.71
CA PRO A 22 -4.98 -20.24 -27.42
C PRO A 22 -6.49 -20.47 -27.40
N ALA A 23 -7.05 -20.88 -28.54
CA ALA A 23 -8.51 -21.05 -28.73
C ALA A 23 -9.17 -22.01 -27.72
N ASP A 24 -8.40 -22.85 -27.10
CA ASP A 24 -8.77 -23.84 -26.09
C ASP A 24 -8.89 -23.26 -24.65
N ALA A 25 -8.44 -22.03 -24.40
CA ALA A 25 -8.62 -21.37 -23.10
C ALA A 25 -10.10 -21.12 -22.75
N HIS A 26 -10.99 -21.20 -23.71
CA HIS A 26 -12.44 -21.07 -23.51
C HIS A 26 -13.15 -22.39 -23.13
N ALA A 27 -12.46 -23.52 -23.16
CA ALA A 27 -13.04 -24.84 -22.94
C ALA A 27 -13.03 -25.33 -21.49
N PHE A 28 -12.47 -24.58 -20.57
CA PHE A 28 -12.50 -24.95 -19.15
C PHE A 28 -13.80 -24.49 -18.50
N ALA A 29 -14.84 -25.35 -18.58
CA ALA A 29 -15.88 -25.35 -17.57
C ALA A 29 -15.22 -25.52 -16.19
N PRO A 30 -15.70 -24.81 -15.13
CA PRO A 30 -15.12 -24.95 -13.81
C PRO A 30 -15.42 -26.37 -13.29
N ALA A 31 -14.50 -27.30 -13.55
CA ALA A 31 -14.44 -28.50 -12.75
C ALA A 31 -14.21 -28.01 -11.30
N ALA A 32 -14.97 -28.56 -10.35
CA ALA A 32 -14.83 -28.28 -8.94
C ALA A 32 -13.43 -28.78 -8.50
N HIS A 33 -12.41 -27.98 -8.74
CA HIS A 33 -11.08 -28.28 -8.24
C HIS A 33 -11.11 -28.15 -6.71
N PRO A 34 -10.60 -29.14 -5.97
CA PRO A 34 -10.45 -29.02 -4.54
C PRO A 34 -9.64 -27.75 -4.25
N ARG A 35 -10.02 -27.02 -3.19
CA ARG A 35 -9.26 -25.82 -2.78
C ARG A 35 -7.79 -26.20 -2.61
N PRO A 36 -6.85 -25.45 -3.19
CA PRO A 36 -5.44 -25.78 -3.10
C PRO A 36 -5.00 -25.84 -1.63
N THR A 37 -4.12 -26.74 -1.31
CA THR A 37 -3.50 -26.81 0.01
C THR A 37 -2.56 -25.64 0.20
N LEU A 38 -2.18 -25.32 1.44
CA LEU A 38 -1.18 -24.30 1.73
C LEU A 38 0.15 -24.61 1.02
N ALA A 39 0.51 -25.89 0.90
CA ALA A 39 1.72 -26.32 0.19
C ALA A 39 1.64 -26.06 -1.33
N ASP A 40 0.45 -26.23 -1.93
CA ASP A 40 0.25 -25.93 -3.35
C ASP A 40 0.35 -24.42 -3.61
N ILE A 41 -0.27 -23.60 -2.76
CA ILE A 41 -0.18 -22.14 -2.81
C ILE A 41 1.28 -21.69 -2.69
N GLN A 42 2.02 -22.20 -1.72
CA GLN A 42 3.43 -21.88 -1.51
C GLN A 42 4.30 -22.25 -2.71
N ARG A 43 4.06 -23.41 -3.32
CA ARG A 43 4.79 -23.85 -4.53
C ARG A 43 4.53 -22.90 -5.70
N GLU A 44 3.29 -22.57 -5.98
CA GLU A 44 2.93 -21.66 -7.08
C GLU A 44 3.46 -20.24 -6.87
N ILE A 45 3.44 -19.73 -5.63
CA ILE A 45 4.03 -18.43 -5.32
C ILE A 45 5.53 -18.43 -5.62
N ILE A 46 6.25 -19.50 -5.27
CA ILE A 46 7.67 -19.65 -5.56
C ILE A 46 7.92 -19.73 -7.06
N ASP A 47 7.15 -20.53 -7.78
CA ASP A 47 7.29 -20.70 -9.24
C ASP A 47 6.98 -19.41 -9.98
N PHE A 48 5.92 -18.69 -9.58
CA PHE A 48 5.55 -17.39 -10.15
C PHE A 48 6.67 -16.35 -10.00
N ASP A 49 7.26 -16.20 -8.82
CA ASP A 49 8.34 -15.24 -8.58
C ASP A 49 9.66 -15.62 -9.27
N SER A 50 9.94 -16.90 -9.43
CA SER A 50 11.17 -17.36 -10.10
C SER A 50 11.13 -17.10 -11.62
N GLN A 51 9.93 -17.07 -12.20
CA GLN A 51 9.73 -16.94 -13.65
C GLN A 51 9.39 -15.50 -14.08
N SER A 52 8.99 -14.62 -13.16
CA SER A 52 8.47 -13.31 -13.50
C SER A 52 9.43 -12.17 -13.20
N PRO A 53 9.97 -11.50 -14.26
CA PRO A 53 10.54 -10.16 -14.11
C PRO A 53 9.52 -9.16 -13.55
N ALA A 54 8.21 -9.44 -13.69
CA ALA A 54 7.13 -8.60 -13.20
C ALA A 54 7.05 -8.54 -11.66
N GLY A 55 7.35 -9.62 -10.94
CA GLY A 55 7.38 -9.59 -9.47
C GLY A 55 8.47 -8.67 -8.92
N LEU A 56 9.61 -8.55 -9.61
CA LEU A 56 10.68 -7.61 -9.28
C LEU A 56 10.43 -6.20 -9.85
N ASN A 57 9.75 -6.10 -10.98
CA ASN A 57 9.47 -4.84 -11.66
C ASN A 57 8.17 -4.17 -11.20
N PHE A 58 7.28 -4.86 -10.51
CA PHE A 58 6.00 -4.32 -10.08
C PHE A 58 6.14 -3.04 -9.22
N LEU A 59 7.18 -2.94 -8.42
CA LEU A 59 7.49 -1.75 -7.62
C LEU A 59 8.35 -0.72 -8.36
N ALA A 60 8.96 -1.09 -9.47
CA ALA A 60 9.69 -0.20 -10.35
C ALA A 60 8.83 0.41 -11.48
N PHE A 61 7.55 0.03 -11.60
CA PHE A 61 6.63 0.60 -12.57
C PHE A 61 6.26 2.05 -12.22
N THR A 62 7.13 2.95 -12.60
CA THR A 62 7.08 4.36 -12.26
C THR A 62 6.90 5.27 -13.46
N THR A 63 6.50 4.77 -14.59
CA THR A 63 6.09 5.63 -15.67
C THR A 63 4.67 6.08 -15.43
N ALA A 64 4.54 7.29 -14.92
CA ALA A 64 3.27 8.01 -14.88
C ALA A 64 2.65 7.97 -16.28
N THR A 65 1.74 7.04 -16.51
CA THR A 65 0.84 7.14 -17.64
C THR A 65 -0.03 8.37 -17.39
N GLY A 66 -0.08 9.27 -18.35
CA GLY A 66 -0.64 10.61 -18.26
C GLY A 66 -2.14 10.74 -17.96
N LEU A 67 -2.68 9.87 -17.15
CA LEU A 67 -4.04 9.89 -16.65
C LEU A 67 -4.06 10.62 -15.31
N SER A 68 -4.13 11.92 -15.33
CA SER A 68 -4.95 12.65 -14.37
C SER A 68 -4.72 14.13 -14.47
N ARG A 69 -5.71 14.82 -14.95
CA ARG A 69 -5.98 16.16 -14.46
C ARG A 69 -6.36 15.99 -12.99
N PHE A 70 -5.42 16.22 -12.11
CA PHE A 70 -5.70 16.25 -10.68
C PHE A 70 -6.56 17.48 -10.43
N THR A 71 -7.82 17.28 -10.07
CA THR A 71 -8.70 18.38 -9.67
C THR A 71 -8.18 18.96 -8.36
N GLU A 72 -8.05 20.28 -8.29
CA GLU A 72 -7.69 20.93 -7.05
C GLU A 72 -8.73 20.63 -5.97
N ILE A 73 -8.28 20.27 -4.77
CA ILE A 73 -9.19 19.88 -3.69
C ILE A 73 -9.66 21.17 -3.00
N ASP A 74 -10.95 21.39 -3.02
CA ASP A 74 -11.60 22.49 -2.28
C ASP A 74 -11.70 22.11 -0.78
N TRP A 75 -10.63 22.44 -0.06
CA TRP A 75 -10.52 22.12 1.36
C TRP A 75 -11.49 22.95 2.20
N PRO A 76 -12.11 22.33 3.24
CA PRO A 76 -12.86 23.12 4.23
C PRO A 76 -11.97 24.19 4.85
N SER A 77 -12.53 25.38 5.06
CA SER A 77 -11.84 26.53 5.65
C SER A 77 -11.04 26.11 6.90
N LYS A 78 -9.79 26.57 7.00
CA LYS A 78 -8.83 26.28 8.10
C LYS A 78 -8.33 24.84 8.22
N LEU A 79 -8.78 23.92 7.37
CA LEU A 79 -8.35 22.51 7.39
C LEU A 79 -7.43 22.14 6.22
N ALA A 80 -7.17 23.08 5.30
CA ALA A 80 -6.24 22.87 4.19
C ALA A 80 -4.83 22.53 4.70
N PRO A 81 -4.15 21.56 4.08
CA PRO A 81 -2.74 21.30 4.34
C PRO A 81 -1.89 22.53 4.02
N LYS A 82 -0.96 22.86 4.90
CA LYS A 82 0.01 23.95 4.73
C LYS A 82 1.39 23.36 4.56
N THR A 83 1.86 23.29 3.34
CA THR A 83 3.20 22.76 3.00
C THR A 83 4.28 23.57 3.69
N ALA A 84 5.20 22.92 4.35
CA ALA A 84 6.37 23.58 4.90
C ALA A 84 7.28 24.11 3.78
N SER A 85 7.79 25.33 3.92
CA SER A 85 8.76 25.91 2.97
C SER A 85 10.06 25.09 2.96
N ARG A 86 10.47 24.60 4.15
CA ARG A 86 11.54 23.64 4.36
C ARG A 86 11.07 22.60 5.37
N PRO A 87 11.29 21.29 5.13
CA PRO A 87 10.74 20.26 6.02
C PRO A 87 11.40 20.23 7.41
N GLY A 88 12.50 20.94 7.60
CA GLY A 88 13.28 20.87 8.82
C GLY A 88 14.15 19.62 8.90
N GLY A 89 14.93 19.53 9.94
CA GLY A 89 15.85 18.44 10.24
C GLY A 89 16.97 18.97 11.13
N ASN A 90 17.71 18.10 11.78
CA ASN A 90 18.78 18.54 12.69
C ASN A 90 20.15 18.67 12.03
N GLY A 91 20.21 18.82 10.71
CA GLY A 91 21.45 18.99 9.94
C GLY A 91 22.32 17.73 9.81
N LYS A 92 21.94 16.60 10.43
CA LYS A 92 22.65 15.31 10.39
C LYS A 92 21.89 14.24 9.63
N GLY A 93 21.02 14.65 8.69
CA GLY A 93 20.20 13.74 7.87
C GLY A 93 19.05 13.07 8.64
N ARG A 94 18.75 13.48 9.86
CA ARG A 94 17.64 12.97 10.66
C ARG A 94 16.35 13.71 10.35
N LEU A 95 15.21 13.01 10.56
CA LEU A 95 13.90 13.58 10.39
C LEU A 95 13.57 14.64 11.45
N PRO A 96 12.75 15.64 11.11
CA PRO A 96 12.23 16.60 12.11
C PRO A 96 11.21 15.94 13.04
N ARG A 97 11.05 16.48 14.24
CA ARG A 97 9.97 16.08 15.14
C ARG A 97 8.62 16.56 14.61
N ALA A 98 7.61 15.70 14.74
CA ALA A 98 6.23 16.00 14.35
C ALA A 98 5.23 15.25 15.23
N ASP A 99 3.98 15.72 15.25
CA ASP A 99 2.89 15.06 15.98
C ASP A 99 2.42 13.80 15.28
N VAL A 100 2.49 13.80 13.92
CA VAL A 100 2.07 12.68 13.06
C VAL A 100 3.21 12.30 12.12
N LEU A 101 3.42 10.99 11.97
CA LEU A 101 4.23 10.39 10.91
C LEU A 101 3.28 9.67 9.94
N LEU A 102 3.25 10.10 8.69
CA LEU A 102 2.47 9.49 7.62
C LEU A 102 3.42 8.81 6.65
N ALA A 103 3.25 7.51 6.45
CA ALA A 103 4.17 6.68 5.67
C ALA A 103 3.51 6.02 4.47
N THR A 104 4.26 5.91 3.37
CA THR A 104 3.86 5.25 2.13
C THR A 104 5.07 4.63 1.42
N TRP A 105 4.86 3.85 0.34
CA TRP A 105 5.94 3.06 -0.28
C TRP A 105 6.15 3.32 -1.77
N THR A 106 5.12 3.22 -2.59
CA THR A 106 5.31 3.30 -4.04
C THR A 106 5.46 4.75 -4.52
N VAL A 107 5.93 4.91 -5.76
CA VAL A 107 6.10 6.23 -6.37
C VAL A 107 4.74 6.91 -6.59
N ASP A 108 3.74 6.15 -7.03
CA ASP A 108 2.40 6.68 -7.29
C ASP A 108 1.70 7.10 -6.00
N GLU A 109 1.86 6.33 -4.93
CA GLU A 109 1.38 6.69 -3.58
C GLU A 109 2.05 7.97 -3.07
N GLY A 110 3.39 8.05 -3.15
CA GLY A 110 4.14 9.23 -2.76
C GLY A 110 3.72 10.46 -3.57
N HIS A 111 3.48 10.29 -4.87
CA HIS A 111 2.99 11.36 -5.73
C HIS A 111 1.57 11.80 -5.35
N ALA A 112 0.65 10.88 -5.09
CA ALA A 112 -0.70 11.21 -4.62
C ALA A 112 -0.66 11.95 -3.29
N LEU A 113 0.13 11.47 -2.31
CA LEU A 113 0.31 12.16 -1.04
C LEU A 113 0.89 13.57 -1.20
N SER A 114 1.89 13.75 -2.06
CA SER A 114 2.48 15.06 -2.28
C SER A 114 1.47 16.04 -2.86
N ARG A 115 0.65 15.61 -3.81
CA ARG A 115 -0.41 16.43 -4.41
C ARG A 115 -1.49 16.85 -3.40
N VAL A 116 -1.87 15.93 -2.51
CA VAL A 116 -2.93 16.16 -1.52
C VAL A 116 -2.43 16.92 -0.30
N LEU A 117 -1.28 16.54 0.26
CA LEU A 117 -0.86 16.98 1.59
C LEU A 117 0.32 17.98 1.58
N THR A 118 1.07 18.04 0.49
CA THR A 118 2.16 19.00 0.29
C THR A 118 1.99 19.74 -1.05
N PRO A 119 0.86 20.45 -1.26
CA PRO A 119 0.62 21.14 -2.52
C PRO A 119 1.82 22.03 -2.90
N GLY A 120 2.17 22.01 -4.19
CA GLY A 120 3.34 22.69 -4.72
C GLY A 120 4.65 21.95 -4.56
N LYS A 121 4.63 20.70 -4.02
CA LYS A 121 5.79 19.82 -3.94
C LYS A 121 5.53 18.49 -4.66
N ASP A 122 6.57 17.99 -5.32
CA ASP A 122 6.57 16.68 -5.97
C ASP A 122 7.46 15.71 -5.18
N SER A 123 6.92 14.54 -4.85
CA SER A 123 7.63 13.56 -4.02
C SER A 123 8.89 12.98 -4.67
N ARG A 124 9.02 13.05 -6.00
CA ARG A 124 10.20 12.58 -6.74
C ARG A 124 11.34 13.60 -6.72
N ASN A 125 10.98 14.89 -6.91
CA ASN A 125 11.94 15.94 -7.20
C ASN A 125 12.23 16.83 -5.99
N ASP A 126 11.23 17.07 -5.12
CA ASP A 126 11.36 18.02 -4.01
C ASP A 126 11.63 17.36 -2.67
N TYR A 127 11.16 16.10 -2.45
CA TYR A 127 11.32 15.43 -1.17
C TYR A 127 12.78 15.17 -0.85
N ILE A 128 13.17 15.46 0.39
CA ILE A 128 14.55 15.30 0.85
C ILE A 128 14.88 13.82 0.98
N PRO A 129 15.95 13.34 0.35
CA PRO A 129 16.45 11.99 0.53
C PRO A 129 16.81 11.69 2.00
N TYR A 130 16.32 10.58 2.52
CA TYR A 130 16.64 10.12 3.86
C TYR A 130 17.71 9.05 3.82
N THR A 131 18.91 9.41 4.27
CA THR A 131 20.12 8.56 4.17
C THR A 131 20.74 8.21 5.52
N HIS A 132 20.12 8.65 6.63
CA HIS A 132 20.64 8.38 7.97
C HIS A 132 20.75 6.86 8.20
N ASN A 133 21.92 6.40 8.63
CA ASN A 133 22.26 4.99 8.83
C ASN A 133 22.06 4.06 7.61
N PHE A 134 21.91 4.60 6.39
CA PHE A 134 21.77 3.80 5.17
C PHE A 134 22.85 2.72 5.07
N LYS A 135 24.14 3.07 5.27
CA LYS A 135 25.27 2.13 5.19
C LYS A 135 25.15 0.94 6.14
N THR A 136 24.48 1.09 7.28
CA THR A 136 24.28 0.04 8.27
C THR A 136 23.10 -0.84 7.91
N ILE A 137 21.94 -0.23 7.64
CA ILE A 137 20.68 -0.95 7.37
C ILE A 137 20.75 -1.67 6.02
N SER A 138 21.36 -1.05 5.00
CA SER A 138 21.48 -1.62 3.66
C SER A 138 22.29 -2.94 3.59
N LYS A 139 23.11 -3.24 4.59
CA LYS A 139 23.79 -4.56 4.68
C LYS A 139 22.83 -5.75 4.76
N LYS A 140 21.62 -5.53 5.27
CA LYS A 140 20.55 -6.53 5.38
C LYS A 140 19.68 -6.62 4.12
N MET A 141 19.82 -5.67 3.19
CA MET A 141 18.98 -5.55 2.01
C MET A 141 19.53 -6.34 0.83
N ARG A 142 18.65 -6.78 -0.06
CA ARG A 142 19.02 -7.41 -1.33
C ARG A 142 19.62 -6.39 -2.31
N ALA A 143 20.61 -6.82 -3.06
CA ALA A 143 21.09 -6.06 -4.20
C ALA A 143 19.94 -5.82 -5.21
N GLY A 144 19.88 -4.61 -5.78
CA GLY A 144 18.88 -4.24 -6.77
C GLY A 144 17.51 -3.82 -6.20
N CYS A 145 17.28 -3.88 -4.89
CA CYS A 145 16.05 -3.30 -4.31
C CYS A 145 16.06 -1.76 -4.42
N PRO A 146 14.88 -1.09 -4.41
CA PRO A 146 14.78 0.36 -4.61
C PRO A 146 15.70 1.18 -3.70
N ALA A 147 15.78 0.83 -2.41
CA ALA A 147 16.67 1.52 -1.47
C ALA A 147 18.15 1.44 -1.86
N MET A 148 18.59 0.27 -2.34
CA MET A 148 19.97 0.07 -2.80
C MET A 148 20.27 0.85 -4.07
N LEU A 149 19.33 0.89 -5.01
CA LEU A 149 19.46 1.64 -6.27
C LEU A 149 19.46 3.15 -6.01
N ALA A 150 18.56 3.64 -5.17
CA ALA A 150 18.44 5.05 -4.82
C ALA A 150 19.49 5.51 -3.78
N LYS A 151 20.24 4.59 -3.15
CA LYS A 151 21.22 4.84 -2.08
C LYS A 151 20.64 5.64 -0.91
N ARG A 152 19.37 5.38 -0.56
CA ARG A 152 18.63 6.01 0.53
C ARG A 152 17.58 5.05 1.10
N LEU A 153 17.09 5.32 2.31
CA LEU A 153 16.05 4.52 2.96
C LEU A 153 14.64 5.02 2.61
N GLY A 154 14.53 6.22 2.09
CA GLY A 154 13.30 6.87 1.73
C GLY A 154 13.48 8.35 1.39
N ALA A 155 12.37 9.08 1.29
CA ALA A 155 12.37 10.53 1.10
C ALA A 155 11.21 11.14 1.91
N TYR A 156 11.32 12.40 2.34
CA TYR A 156 10.35 13.01 3.21
C TYR A 156 10.10 14.49 2.93
N TRP A 157 8.93 14.96 3.32
CA TRP A 157 8.58 16.37 3.43
C TRP A 157 7.71 16.61 4.66
N ALA A 158 7.39 17.87 4.95
CA ALA A 158 6.58 18.23 6.09
C ALA A 158 5.40 19.13 5.68
N THR A 159 4.31 18.98 6.39
CA THR A 159 3.11 19.81 6.27
C THR A 159 2.49 20.07 7.64
N THR A 160 1.53 20.97 7.69
CA THR A 160 0.73 21.24 8.89
C THR A 160 -0.75 21.19 8.51
N ILE A 161 -1.56 20.47 9.27
CA ILE A 161 -3.02 20.37 9.10
C ILE A 161 -3.67 20.77 10.42
N LYS A 162 -4.46 21.85 10.41
CA LYS A 162 -5.13 22.37 11.63
C LYS A 162 -4.16 22.59 12.83
N GLY A 163 -2.93 22.98 12.55
CA GLY A 163 -1.89 23.16 13.60
C GLY A 163 -1.08 21.88 13.93
N THR A 164 -1.56 20.71 13.56
CA THR A 164 -0.86 19.43 13.74
C THR A 164 0.30 19.31 12.76
N LYS A 165 1.52 19.13 13.26
CA LYS A 165 2.72 18.93 12.45
C LYS A 165 2.78 17.50 11.94
N VAL A 166 2.99 17.35 10.63
CA VAL A 166 3.01 16.06 9.93
C VAL A 166 4.32 15.91 9.16
N VAL A 167 5.01 14.80 9.36
CA VAL A 167 6.08 14.33 8.46
C VAL A 167 5.49 13.27 7.56
N ILE A 168 5.64 13.47 6.25
CA ILE A 168 5.28 12.49 5.22
C ILE A 168 6.57 11.78 4.81
N PHE A 169 6.61 10.47 4.94
CA PHE A 169 7.76 9.64 4.63
C PHE A 169 7.42 8.60 3.56
N LYS A 170 8.11 8.69 2.43
CA LYS A 170 8.02 7.69 1.36
C LYS A 170 9.18 6.72 1.53
N PHE A 171 8.88 5.47 1.89
CA PHE A 171 9.89 4.41 1.98
C PHE A 171 10.44 4.04 0.60
N ASP A 172 11.72 3.67 0.55
CA ASP A 172 12.34 2.99 -0.59
C ASP A 172 12.65 1.51 -0.25
N SER A 173 12.05 1.00 0.85
CA SER A 173 12.21 -0.40 1.29
C SER A 173 10.85 -1.07 1.54
N HIS A 174 10.73 -2.32 1.10
CA HIS A 174 9.55 -3.17 1.26
C HIS A 174 9.85 -4.43 2.06
N LEU A 175 8.82 -5.07 2.61
CA LEU A 175 8.97 -6.27 3.45
C LEU A 175 9.71 -7.40 2.71
N SER A 176 9.18 -7.83 1.58
CA SER A 176 9.65 -9.04 0.89
C SER A 176 10.80 -8.81 -0.05
N GLN A 177 10.88 -7.63 -0.68
CA GLN A 177 11.86 -7.37 -1.73
C GLN A 177 13.21 -6.94 -1.19
N ASP A 178 13.25 -6.39 -0.01
CA ASP A 178 14.46 -5.82 0.56
C ASP A 178 15.16 -6.78 1.51
N THR A 179 14.45 -7.78 2.00
CA THR A 179 15.03 -8.76 2.92
C THR A 179 15.97 -9.71 2.17
N LYS A 180 17.23 -9.69 2.54
CA LYS A 180 18.28 -10.52 1.93
C LYS A 180 18.13 -12.01 2.26
N THR A 181 17.79 -12.28 3.51
CA THR A 181 17.53 -13.62 4.04
C THR A 181 16.48 -13.52 5.14
N PRO A 182 15.67 -14.56 5.38
CA PRO A 182 14.80 -14.59 6.54
C PRO A 182 15.60 -14.27 7.82
N PRO A 183 15.06 -13.43 8.72
CA PRO A 183 15.75 -13.09 9.94
C PRO A 183 15.94 -14.33 10.82
N LYS A 184 17.18 -14.55 11.30
CA LYS A 184 17.47 -15.54 12.32
C LYS A 184 16.95 -15.05 13.68
N THR A 185 16.85 -15.93 14.65
CA THR A 185 16.51 -15.57 16.04
C THR A 185 17.38 -14.38 16.51
N GLY A 186 16.74 -13.34 17.01
CA GLY A 186 17.40 -12.12 17.48
C GLY A 186 17.79 -11.11 16.39
N GLN A 187 17.51 -11.39 15.10
CA GLN A 187 17.72 -10.46 14.01
C GLN A 187 16.40 -9.78 13.62
N THR A 188 16.50 -8.50 13.25
CA THR A 188 15.38 -7.70 12.78
C THR A 188 15.40 -7.56 11.25
N LEU A 189 14.21 -7.38 10.66
CA LEU A 189 14.06 -7.03 9.26
C LEU A 189 14.63 -5.63 8.97
N PRO A 190 15.20 -5.36 7.78
CA PRO A 190 15.65 -4.03 7.42
C PRO A 190 14.53 -2.98 7.50
N ASN A 191 13.31 -3.36 7.11
CA ASN A 191 12.13 -2.50 7.19
C ASN A 191 11.75 -2.17 8.64
N TYR A 192 11.87 -3.14 9.56
CA TYR A 192 11.69 -2.92 11.00
C TYR A 192 12.72 -1.91 11.55
N ASP A 193 13.99 -2.04 11.15
CA ASP A 193 15.04 -1.12 11.60
C ASP A 193 14.79 0.32 11.10
N VAL A 194 14.31 0.48 9.86
CA VAL A 194 13.93 1.79 9.33
C VAL A 194 12.75 2.37 10.11
N TRP A 195 11.71 1.57 10.37
CA TRP A 195 10.56 2.00 11.17
C TRP A 195 10.98 2.47 12.57
N LYS A 196 11.78 1.65 13.25
CA LYS A 196 12.30 2.02 14.58
C LYS A 196 13.04 3.35 14.54
N GLN A 197 13.94 3.53 13.59
CA GLN A 197 14.75 4.73 13.45
C GLN A 197 13.89 5.98 13.19
N ILE A 198 12.95 5.93 12.25
CA ILE A 198 12.14 7.10 11.92
C ILE A 198 11.17 7.47 13.06
N ILE A 199 10.62 6.50 13.79
CA ILE A 199 9.79 6.75 14.98
C ILE A 199 10.62 7.38 16.09
N ASP A 200 11.82 6.87 16.37
CA ASP A 200 12.74 7.43 17.38
C ASP A 200 13.15 8.88 17.05
N GLU A 201 13.27 9.22 15.76
CA GLU A 201 13.62 10.57 15.32
C GLU A 201 12.43 11.54 15.35
N VAL A 202 11.32 11.15 14.71
CA VAL A 202 10.10 11.99 14.60
C VAL A 202 9.41 12.13 15.94
N ARG A 203 9.40 11.08 16.77
CA ARG A 203 8.67 10.96 18.04
C ARG A 203 7.20 11.33 17.89
N PRO A 204 6.49 10.71 16.95
CA PRO A 204 5.10 11.03 16.69
C PRO A 204 4.21 10.50 17.82
N LYS A 205 3.09 11.19 18.05
CA LYS A 205 1.98 10.69 18.89
C LYS A 205 1.11 9.72 18.10
N PHE A 206 1.10 9.89 16.77
CA PHE A 206 0.26 9.13 15.86
C PHE A 206 1.01 8.78 14.56
N VAL A 207 0.93 7.52 14.15
CA VAL A 207 1.50 7.01 12.90
C VAL A 207 0.39 6.52 12.00
N ILE A 208 0.40 6.92 10.74
CA ILE A 208 -0.51 6.40 9.72
C ILE A 208 0.32 5.79 8.59
N THR A 209 0.02 4.56 8.25
CA THR A 209 0.47 3.98 6.99
C THR A 209 -0.60 4.16 5.93
N THR A 210 -0.21 4.42 4.69
CA THR A 210 -1.18 4.58 3.61
C THR A 210 -0.61 4.14 2.27
N GLY A 211 -1.48 3.76 1.37
CA GLY A 211 -1.13 3.37 0.02
C GLY A 211 -2.11 2.37 -0.59
N THR A 212 -1.68 1.79 -1.68
CA THR A 212 -2.44 0.81 -2.47
C THR A 212 -2.48 -0.56 -1.81
N ALA A 213 -3.56 -1.29 -2.08
CA ALA A 213 -3.73 -2.67 -1.65
C ALA A 213 -4.70 -3.41 -2.58
N GLY A 214 -4.51 -4.71 -2.73
CA GLY A 214 -5.49 -5.59 -3.39
C GLY A 214 -6.73 -5.78 -2.53
N GLY A 215 -7.90 -5.51 -3.09
CA GLY A 215 -9.18 -5.67 -2.42
C GLY A 215 -9.57 -7.14 -2.27
N ILE A 216 -10.02 -7.55 -1.09
CA ILE A 216 -10.45 -8.92 -0.80
C ILE A 216 -11.98 -9.00 -0.80
N GLY A 217 -12.53 -9.96 -1.56
CA GLY A 217 -13.96 -10.20 -1.70
C GLY A 217 -14.66 -9.32 -2.72
N LYS A 218 -15.82 -9.78 -3.17
CA LYS A 218 -16.63 -9.17 -4.25
C LYS A 218 -17.11 -7.74 -3.97
N GLY A 219 -17.13 -7.33 -2.72
CA GLY A 219 -17.67 -6.02 -2.30
C GLY A 219 -16.69 -4.86 -2.41
N CYS A 220 -15.44 -5.10 -2.76
CA CYS A 220 -14.42 -4.06 -2.95
C CYS A 220 -14.45 -3.51 -4.37
N GLU A 221 -14.36 -2.20 -4.50
CA GLU A 221 -14.22 -1.50 -5.78
C GLU A 221 -12.98 -0.59 -5.74
N VAL A 222 -12.43 -0.29 -6.90
CA VAL A 222 -11.25 0.59 -7.01
C VAL A 222 -11.54 1.95 -6.36
N GLY A 223 -10.62 2.40 -5.51
CA GLY A 223 -10.76 3.65 -4.76
C GLY A 223 -11.47 3.51 -3.41
N ASP A 224 -12.06 2.35 -3.07
CA ASP A 224 -12.52 2.10 -1.68
C ASP A 224 -11.35 2.26 -0.71
N VAL A 225 -11.59 2.83 0.46
CA VAL A 225 -10.55 3.04 1.46
C VAL A 225 -10.86 2.28 2.74
N VAL A 226 -9.97 1.36 3.10
CA VAL A 226 -10.02 0.63 4.37
C VAL A 226 -9.22 1.39 5.41
N VAL A 227 -9.86 1.75 6.52
CA VAL A 227 -9.23 2.34 7.72
C VAL A 227 -9.20 1.27 8.81
N SER A 228 -8.02 0.78 9.12
CA SER A 228 -7.84 -0.35 10.03
C SER A 228 -6.97 -0.02 11.21
N SER A 229 -7.44 -0.43 12.40
CA SER A 229 -6.64 -0.52 13.62
C SER A 229 -6.12 -1.95 13.88
N ILE A 230 -6.22 -2.83 12.89
CA ILE A 230 -5.76 -4.21 12.95
C ILE A 230 -4.97 -4.52 11.68
N VAL A 231 -3.75 -4.99 11.88
CA VAL A 231 -2.89 -5.51 10.80
C VAL A 231 -2.49 -6.94 11.11
N ARG A 232 -2.28 -7.75 10.08
CA ARG A 232 -1.90 -9.15 10.22
C ARG A 232 -0.82 -9.51 9.21
N PHE A 233 0.21 -10.22 9.66
CA PHE A 233 1.09 -10.93 8.73
C PHE A 233 0.38 -12.15 8.12
N ASP A 234 0.55 -12.34 6.84
CA ASP A 234 0.17 -13.55 6.11
C ASP A 234 1.33 -13.93 5.18
N CYS A 235 2.41 -14.45 5.79
CA CYS A 235 3.67 -14.73 5.11
C CYS A 235 3.72 -16.19 4.68
N LEU A 236 3.58 -16.43 3.38
CA LEU A 236 3.55 -17.77 2.80
C LEU A 236 4.82 -18.13 2.02
N LYS A 237 5.74 -17.19 1.86
CA LYS A 237 6.92 -17.34 1.01
C LYS A 237 8.24 -17.25 1.80
N TRP A 238 8.87 -16.08 1.78
CA TRP A 238 10.19 -15.86 2.36
C TRP A 238 10.20 -15.91 3.90
N LEU A 239 9.12 -15.44 4.48
CA LEU A 239 8.96 -15.27 5.92
C LEU A 239 8.01 -16.32 6.55
N LYS A 240 7.63 -17.36 5.80
CA LYS A 240 6.74 -18.42 6.28
C LYS A 240 7.22 -19.14 7.55
N GLY A 241 8.51 -19.15 7.79
CA GLY A 241 9.14 -19.72 8.99
C GLY A 241 9.47 -18.70 10.07
N ALA A 242 9.14 -17.42 9.87
CA ALA A 242 9.37 -16.41 10.88
C ALA A 242 8.37 -16.53 12.03
N PRO A 243 8.77 -16.24 13.29
CA PRO A 243 7.86 -16.32 14.46
C PRO A 243 6.60 -15.46 14.33
N PHE A 244 6.63 -14.44 13.49
CA PHE A 244 5.54 -13.50 13.28
C PHE A 244 4.70 -13.78 12.02
N HIS A 245 4.94 -14.85 11.29
CA HIS A 245 4.41 -15.12 9.94
C HIS A 245 2.87 -15.02 9.79
N ASP A 246 2.13 -15.16 10.89
CA ASP A 246 0.67 -15.06 10.97
C ASP A 246 0.19 -14.16 12.13
N ALA A 247 1.10 -13.39 12.74
CA ALA A 247 0.82 -12.56 13.89
C ALA A 247 -0.18 -11.45 13.58
N VAL A 248 -1.07 -11.17 14.53
CA VAL A 248 -2.10 -10.13 14.47
C VAL A 248 -1.80 -9.06 15.50
N TYR A 249 -1.78 -7.80 15.06
CA TYR A 249 -1.56 -6.64 15.91
C TYR A 249 -2.77 -5.73 15.89
N LYS A 250 -3.12 -5.19 17.05
CA LYS A 250 -4.28 -4.31 17.23
C LYS A 250 -3.87 -3.00 17.88
N ASN A 251 -4.60 -1.95 17.53
CA ASN A 251 -4.47 -0.64 18.15
C ASN A 251 -5.85 -0.02 18.42
N GLU A 252 -5.88 1.19 18.92
CA GLU A 252 -7.10 1.93 19.20
C GLU A 252 -7.91 2.20 17.92
N ALA A 253 -9.23 2.25 18.09
CA ALA A 253 -10.14 2.54 17.00
C ALA A 253 -9.96 3.98 16.49
N PRO A 254 -10.07 4.21 15.16
CA PRO A 254 -9.87 5.53 14.56
C PRO A 254 -10.98 6.52 14.93
N ASN A 255 -10.58 7.80 15.01
CA ASN A 255 -11.53 8.91 15.08
C ASN A 255 -12.10 9.22 13.67
N MET A 256 -13.34 8.86 13.44
CA MET A 256 -13.99 8.93 12.13
C MET A 256 -14.83 10.20 11.90
N LYS A 257 -14.69 11.24 12.74
CA LYS A 257 -15.56 12.44 12.70
C LYS A 257 -15.63 13.13 11.33
N LEU A 258 -14.52 13.21 10.59
CA LEU A 258 -14.47 13.92 9.30
C LEU A 258 -14.65 13.02 8.06
N MET A 259 -15.09 11.78 8.23
CA MET A 259 -15.25 10.86 7.08
C MET A 259 -16.36 11.29 6.11
N ALA A 260 -17.41 11.94 6.60
CA ALA A 260 -18.44 12.51 5.71
C ALA A 260 -17.86 13.62 4.83
N THR A 261 -16.94 14.43 5.37
CA THR A 261 -16.22 15.47 4.61
C THR A 261 -15.29 14.82 3.58
N ALA A 262 -14.51 13.81 3.97
CA ALA A 262 -13.66 13.08 3.05
C ALA A 262 -14.45 12.50 1.87
N LYS A 263 -15.61 11.89 2.11
CA LYS A 263 -16.49 11.37 1.04
C LYS A 263 -16.98 12.46 0.08
N LYS A 264 -17.24 13.68 0.55
CA LYS A 264 -17.59 14.79 -0.33
C LYS A 264 -16.42 15.18 -1.24
N LEU A 265 -15.21 15.16 -0.71
CA LEU A 265 -13.98 15.43 -1.49
C LEU A 265 -13.70 14.31 -2.52
N PHE A 266 -14.06 13.04 -2.25
CA PHE A 266 -14.00 11.98 -3.26
C PHE A 266 -14.91 12.28 -4.45
N LYS A 267 -16.12 12.78 -4.19
CA LYS A 267 -17.07 13.09 -5.24
C LYS A 267 -16.56 14.16 -6.21
N ALA A 268 -15.77 15.11 -5.73
CA ALA A 268 -15.13 16.12 -6.58
C ALA A 268 -14.11 15.52 -7.58
N ASN A 269 -13.65 14.28 -7.35
CA ASN A 269 -12.77 13.55 -8.26
C ASN A 269 -13.46 12.34 -8.92
N SER A 270 -14.78 12.32 -8.95
CA SER A 270 -15.57 11.17 -9.43
C SER A 270 -15.54 10.99 -10.95
N ASP A 271 -15.13 11.98 -11.71
CA ASP A 271 -14.88 11.91 -13.14
C ASP A 271 -13.74 10.94 -13.53
N GLN A 272 -12.92 10.57 -12.57
CA GLN A 272 -11.82 9.62 -12.75
C GLN A 272 -12.16 8.20 -12.26
N LEU A 273 -13.38 7.98 -11.77
CA LEU A 273 -13.84 6.65 -11.39
C LEU A 273 -13.83 5.71 -12.60
N PRO A 274 -13.34 4.46 -12.41
CA PRO A 274 -13.54 3.43 -13.40
C PRO A 274 -15.04 3.32 -13.75
N PRO A 275 -15.43 3.33 -15.04
CA PRO A 275 -16.84 3.30 -15.44
C PRO A 275 -17.63 2.10 -14.88
N GLU A 276 -16.94 0.99 -14.57
CA GLU A 276 -17.56 -0.20 -13.98
C GLU A 276 -17.68 -0.15 -12.47
N ASN A 277 -17.16 0.85 -11.80
CA ASN A 277 -17.51 1.07 -10.41
C ASN A 277 -19.00 1.31 -10.33
N THR A 278 -19.68 0.51 -9.54
CA THR A 278 -21.16 0.60 -9.41
C THR A 278 -21.57 1.74 -8.49
N ARG A 279 -20.62 2.32 -7.78
CA ARG A 279 -20.82 3.37 -6.77
C ARG A 279 -19.55 4.21 -6.57
N PRO A 280 -19.69 5.40 -5.98
CA PRO A 280 -18.54 6.16 -5.47
C PRO A 280 -17.75 5.37 -4.41
N PRO A 281 -16.44 5.64 -4.23
CA PRO A 281 -15.62 4.99 -3.21
C PRO A 281 -16.24 5.08 -1.82
N LYS A 282 -16.20 4.00 -1.08
CA LYS A 282 -16.63 3.96 0.33
C LYS A 282 -15.41 3.93 1.26
N ILE A 283 -15.63 4.40 2.50
CA ILE A 283 -14.67 4.27 3.58
C ILE A 283 -15.14 3.12 4.47
N ILE A 284 -14.30 2.12 4.61
CA ILE A 284 -14.55 0.88 5.35
C ILE A 284 -13.76 0.96 6.65
N ARG A 285 -14.45 0.88 7.78
CA ARG A 285 -13.81 0.76 9.08
C ARG A 285 -13.56 -0.72 9.38
N ALA A 286 -12.29 -1.09 9.55
CA ALA A 286 -11.86 -2.43 9.84
C ALA A 286 -11.36 -2.53 11.30
N THR A 287 -12.15 -3.19 12.15
CA THR A 287 -11.86 -3.32 13.60
C THR A 287 -11.94 -4.77 14.09
N ALA A 288 -12.28 -5.70 13.21
CA ALA A 288 -12.31 -7.13 13.50
C ALA A 288 -11.13 -7.86 12.81
N PRO A 289 -10.58 -8.94 13.39
CA PRO A 289 -9.49 -9.69 12.77
C PRO A 289 -9.78 -10.15 11.33
N ALA A 290 -11.02 -10.57 11.06
CA ALA A 290 -11.46 -10.98 9.72
C ALA A 290 -11.58 -9.82 8.70
N SER A 291 -11.39 -8.57 9.12
CA SER A 291 -11.36 -7.38 8.26
C SER A 291 -10.04 -6.63 8.34
N SER A 292 -8.98 -7.24 8.89
CA SER A 292 -7.66 -6.64 9.02
C SER A 292 -7.05 -6.25 7.68
N VAL A 293 -6.01 -5.42 7.71
CA VAL A 293 -5.08 -5.27 6.59
C VAL A 293 -4.09 -6.42 6.64
N LEU A 294 -3.97 -7.19 5.56
CA LEU A 294 -3.04 -8.30 5.45
C LEU A 294 -1.71 -7.82 4.87
N THR A 295 -0.62 -8.08 5.59
CA THR A 295 0.74 -7.87 5.09
C THR A 295 1.28 -9.19 4.57
N THR A 296 1.46 -9.30 3.25
CA THR A 296 1.98 -10.49 2.58
C THR A 296 3.45 -10.31 2.20
N ASP A 297 4.21 -11.41 2.15
CA ASP A 297 5.59 -11.44 1.65
C ASP A 297 5.69 -11.85 0.17
N PHE A 298 4.57 -11.75 -0.53
CA PHE A 298 4.41 -11.97 -1.97
C PHE A 298 3.38 -10.98 -2.51
N PHE A 299 3.29 -10.85 -3.83
CA PHE A 299 2.23 -10.07 -4.46
C PHE A 299 0.88 -10.82 -4.32
N GLY A 300 0.16 -10.51 -3.25
CA GLY A 300 -1.14 -11.12 -2.93
C GLY A 300 -2.29 -10.31 -3.51
N PHE A 301 -3.05 -10.90 -4.42
CA PHE A 301 -4.30 -10.35 -4.96
C PHE A 301 -5.42 -11.38 -4.79
N ASP A 302 -6.65 -10.92 -4.58
CA ASP A 302 -7.78 -11.82 -4.42
C ASP A 302 -8.33 -12.29 -5.76
N THR A 303 -8.74 -13.53 -5.82
CA THR A 303 -9.35 -14.16 -6.99
C THR A 303 -10.73 -14.68 -6.68
N SER A 304 -11.59 -14.80 -7.70
CA SER A 304 -12.98 -15.26 -7.49
C SER A 304 -13.09 -16.69 -6.94
N ASN A 305 -12.02 -17.49 -6.99
CA ASN A 305 -11.93 -18.83 -6.39
C ASN A 305 -11.09 -18.86 -5.11
N ASP A 306 -10.75 -17.69 -4.54
CA ASP A 306 -9.97 -17.55 -3.31
C ASP A 306 -8.63 -18.30 -3.35
N ARG A 307 -7.90 -18.16 -4.44
CA ARG A 307 -6.67 -18.91 -4.72
C ARG A 307 -5.65 -18.84 -3.58
N TYR A 308 -5.43 -17.65 -3.05
CA TYR A 308 -4.48 -17.43 -1.97
C TYR A 308 -5.11 -17.54 -0.57
N ARG A 309 -6.39 -17.93 -0.49
CA ARG A 309 -7.13 -18.07 0.78
C ARG A 309 -7.16 -16.79 1.62
N LEU A 310 -7.21 -15.65 0.97
CA LEU A 310 -7.24 -14.33 1.63
C LEU A 310 -8.62 -13.99 2.18
N GLN A 311 -9.69 -14.58 1.59
CA GLN A 311 -11.07 -14.30 2.00
C GLN A 311 -11.32 -14.81 3.42
N GLY A 312 -11.91 -13.94 4.26
CA GLY A 312 -12.12 -14.22 5.68
C GLY A 312 -10.93 -13.93 6.60
N LEU A 313 -9.75 -13.59 6.03
CA LEU A 313 -8.58 -13.18 6.82
C LEU A 313 -8.45 -11.66 6.93
N GLY A 314 -8.88 -10.93 5.90
CA GLY A 314 -8.78 -9.46 5.87
C GLY A 314 -9.69 -8.83 4.84
N SER A 315 -9.62 -7.50 4.74
CA SER A 315 -10.34 -6.69 3.75
C SER A 315 -9.49 -6.30 2.55
N VAL A 316 -8.19 -6.19 2.75
CA VAL A 316 -7.21 -5.83 1.72
C VAL A 316 -5.86 -6.49 2.02
N SER A 317 -5.04 -6.72 0.98
CA SER A 317 -3.68 -7.24 1.09
C SER A 317 -2.65 -6.22 0.58
N GLU A 318 -1.56 -6.06 1.32
CA GLU A 318 -0.45 -5.15 1.04
C GLU A 318 0.88 -5.78 1.52
N MET A 319 2.00 -5.03 1.56
CA MET A 319 3.33 -5.61 1.77
C MET A 319 4.18 -4.88 2.82
N GLY A 320 3.59 -4.33 3.92
CA GLY A 320 4.43 -3.59 4.88
C GLY A 320 3.83 -3.20 6.23
N ASP A 321 2.51 -3.08 6.37
CA ASP A 321 1.87 -2.47 7.55
C ASP A 321 2.06 -3.26 8.86
N ALA A 322 2.07 -4.59 8.79
CA ALA A 322 2.21 -5.41 9.99
C ALA A 322 3.59 -5.25 10.66
N VAL A 323 4.60 -4.76 9.94
CA VAL A 323 5.91 -4.43 10.53
C VAL A 323 5.79 -3.30 11.55
N LEU A 324 4.94 -2.30 11.28
CA LEU A 324 4.64 -1.24 12.26
C LEU A 324 3.90 -1.80 13.47
N GLY A 325 2.94 -2.70 13.25
CA GLY A 325 2.22 -3.40 14.33
C GLY A 325 3.17 -4.21 15.21
N GLN A 326 4.10 -4.94 14.62
CA GLN A 326 5.14 -5.67 15.34
C GLN A 326 6.02 -4.74 16.17
N LEU A 327 6.53 -3.67 15.56
CA LEU A 327 7.36 -2.70 16.27
C LEU A 327 6.62 -2.07 17.45
N ALA A 328 5.34 -1.75 17.29
CA ALA A 328 4.52 -1.22 18.36
C ALA A 328 4.35 -2.21 19.51
N ALA A 329 4.17 -3.49 19.21
CA ALA A 329 4.08 -4.55 20.22
C ALA A 329 5.39 -4.74 20.98
N ASP A 330 6.53 -4.59 20.31
CA ASP A 330 7.87 -4.74 20.89
C ASP A 330 8.32 -3.50 21.68
N SER A 331 7.61 -2.38 21.58
CA SER A 331 8.00 -1.08 22.15
C SER A 331 7.30 -0.79 23.46
N GLN A 332 8.01 -0.10 24.36
CA GLN A 332 7.39 0.49 25.57
C GLN A 332 6.78 1.85 25.22
N GLY A 333 5.45 1.99 25.33
CA GLY A 333 4.73 3.23 25.02
C GLY A 333 4.80 3.58 23.52
N PRO A 334 4.37 2.67 22.62
CA PRO A 334 4.38 2.94 21.20
C PRO A 334 3.42 4.10 20.85
N PRO A 335 3.68 4.82 19.74
CA PRO A 335 2.69 5.77 19.25
C PRO A 335 1.42 5.03 18.82
N ARG A 336 0.28 5.70 18.90
CA ARG A 336 -0.94 5.21 18.26
C ARG A 336 -0.71 5.07 16.78
N TRP A 337 -1.27 4.04 16.13
CA TRP A 337 -1.10 3.80 14.69
C TRP A 337 -2.39 3.33 14.01
N LEU A 338 -2.48 3.58 12.72
CA LEU A 338 -3.55 3.09 11.83
C LEU A 338 -2.96 2.71 10.47
N ALA A 339 -3.60 1.74 9.81
CA ALA A 339 -3.40 1.45 8.41
C ALA A 339 -4.57 1.99 7.58
N VAL A 340 -4.26 2.77 6.54
CA VAL A 340 -5.24 3.37 5.63
C VAL A 340 -4.91 2.93 4.21
N ARG A 341 -5.66 1.98 3.68
CA ARG A 341 -5.36 1.38 2.38
C ARG A 341 -6.48 1.60 1.37
N ASN A 342 -6.13 2.08 0.19
CA ASN A 342 -7.07 2.16 -0.91
C ASN A 342 -6.99 0.91 -1.78
N VAL A 343 -8.15 0.45 -2.25
CA VAL A 343 -8.24 -0.64 -3.21
C VAL A 343 -7.74 -0.12 -4.57
N SER A 344 -6.63 -0.67 -5.04
CA SER A 344 -6.06 -0.38 -6.36
C SER A 344 -6.42 -1.43 -7.40
N ASP A 345 -6.62 -2.66 -6.95
CA ASP A 345 -7.05 -3.80 -7.73
C ASP A 345 -8.13 -4.57 -6.93
N PRO A 346 -9.35 -4.68 -7.45
CA PRO A 346 -10.42 -5.45 -6.82
C PRO A 346 -10.23 -6.95 -7.09
N GLN A 347 -11.15 -7.78 -6.57
CA GLN A 347 -11.13 -9.21 -6.82
C GLN A 347 -11.05 -9.53 -8.32
N ILE A 348 -10.05 -10.33 -8.71
CA ILE A 348 -9.80 -10.76 -10.08
C ILE A 348 -10.63 -12.02 -10.39
N LYS A 349 -11.22 -12.08 -11.58
CA LYS A 349 -11.88 -13.29 -12.06
C LYS A 349 -10.85 -14.39 -12.30
N ALA A 350 -11.05 -15.57 -11.70
CA ALA A 350 -10.16 -16.71 -11.84
C ALA A 350 -10.33 -17.40 -13.20
N VAL A 351 -9.84 -16.74 -14.26
CA VAL A 351 -9.83 -17.21 -15.66
C VAL A 351 -8.41 -17.06 -16.19
N GLY A 352 -7.98 -18.01 -16.99
CA GLY A 352 -6.60 -18.07 -17.49
C GLY A 352 -5.60 -18.56 -16.43
N THR A 353 -4.32 -18.36 -16.69
CA THR A 353 -3.23 -18.74 -15.79
C THR A 353 -3.12 -17.77 -14.61
N LEU A 354 -2.43 -18.19 -13.56
CA LEU A 354 -2.14 -17.28 -12.42
C LEU A 354 -1.32 -16.06 -12.88
N GLN A 355 -0.44 -16.24 -13.86
CA GLN A 355 0.34 -15.16 -14.45
C GLN A 355 -0.55 -14.14 -15.16
N ASP A 356 -1.57 -14.59 -15.91
CA ASP A 356 -2.54 -13.70 -16.55
C ASP A 356 -3.34 -12.91 -15.53
N GLN A 357 -3.76 -13.56 -14.45
CA GLN A 357 -4.51 -12.93 -13.37
C GLN A 357 -3.66 -11.88 -12.63
N ALA A 358 -2.40 -12.18 -12.34
CA ALA A 358 -1.47 -11.25 -11.74
C ALA A 358 -1.15 -10.06 -12.67
N ALA A 359 -0.98 -10.33 -13.97
CA ALA A 359 -0.78 -9.28 -14.97
C ALA A 359 -2.00 -8.34 -15.05
N LEU A 360 -3.21 -8.90 -14.94
CA LEU A 360 -4.44 -8.11 -14.91
C LEU A 360 -4.54 -7.22 -13.66
N ALA A 361 -4.23 -7.75 -12.46
CA ALA A 361 -4.17 -6.97 -11.24
C ALA A 361 -3.16 -5.81 -11.37
N ALA A 362 -1.96 -6.10 -11.89
CA ALA A 362 -0.92 -5.12 -12.13
C ALA A 362 -1.33 -4.02 -13.12
N GLN A 363 -2.11 -4.36 -14.15
CA GLN A 363 -2.61 -3.40 -15.13
C GLN A 363 -3.66 -2.46 -14.55
N ILE A 364 -4.57 -2.99 -13.72
CA ILE A 364 -5.55 -2.16 -13.02
C ILE A 364 -4.84 -1.19 -12.09
N TYR A 365 -3.87 -1.68 -11.31
CA TYR A 365 -3.01 -0.84 -10.50
C TYR A 365 -2.35 0.27 -11.33
N LYS A 366 -1.75 -0.07 -12.48
CA LYS A 366 -1.09 0.90 -13.37
C LYS A 366 -2.07 1.97 -13.88
N GLY A 367 -3.30 1.59 -14.16
CA GLY A 367 -4.33 2.52 -14.64
C GLY A 367 -4.91 3.43 -13.55
N PHE A 368 -5.11 2.91 -12.34
CA PHE A 368 -5.88 3.57 -11.30
C PHE A 368 -5.17 3.75 -9.96
N GLY A 369 -4.00 3.16 -9.75
CA GLY A 369 -3.29 3.18 -8.47
C GLY A 369 -3.01 4.59 -7.96
N ARG A 370 -2.62 5.50 -8.85
CA ARG A 370 -2.39 6.91 -8.51
C ARG A 370 -3.67 7.61 -8.09
N TRP A 371 -4.75 7.41 -8.83
CA TRP A 371 -6.05 8.01 -8.52
C TRP A 371 -6.62 7.45 -7.21
N SER A 372 -6.58 6.12 -7.03
CA SER A 372 -7.05 5.48 -5.81
C SER A 372 -6.24 5.92 -4.58
N SER A 373 -4.95 6.18 -4.73
CA SER A 373 -4.09 6.70 -3.67
C SER A 373 -4.46 8.13 -3.24
N VAL A 374 -5.08 8.93 -4.11
CA VAL A 374 -5.67 10.22 -3.71
C VAL A 374 -6.81 10.00 -2.70
N CYS A 375 -7.63 8.97 -2.90
CA CYS A 375 -8.71 8.65 -1.96
C CYS A 375 -8.18 8.35 -0.56
N SER A 376 -7.13 7.51 -0.44
CA SER A 376 -6.52 7.25 0.86
C SER A 376 -5.81 8.46 1.45
N ALA A 377 -5.18 9.31 0.64
CA ALA A 377 -4.54 10.54 1.09
C ALA A 377 -5.57 11.54 1.68
N VAL A 378 -6.75 11.66 1.08
CA VAL A 378 -7.87 12.47 1.61
C VAL A 378 -8.39 11.89 2.93
N VAL A 379 -8.47 10.57 3.06
CA VAL A 379 -8.85 9.94 4.34
C VAL A 379 -7.79 10.19 5.42
N CYS A 380 -6.51 10.10 5.08
CA CYS A 380 -5.42 10.44 6.01
C CYS A 380 -5.52 11.90 6.49
N TRP A 381 -5.80 12.84 5.57
CA TRP A 381 -6.08 14.23 5.93
C TRP A 381 -7.23 14.33 6.94
N ALA A 382 -8.35 13.65 6.70
CA ALA A 382 -9.51 13.70 7.59
C ALA A 382 -9.21 13.12 8.99
N LEU A 383 -8.44 12.03 9.07
CA LEU A 383 -8.00 11.45 10.34
C LEU A 383 -7.12 12.45 11.11
N ILE A 384 -6.14 13.06 10.44
CA ILE A 384 -5.23 14.03 11.06
C ILE A 384 -5.96 15.31 11.51
N ALA A 385 -6.88 15.81 10.68
CA ALA A 385 -7.66 17.02 11.00
C ALA A 385 -8.69 16.79 12.11
N ALA A 386 -9.04 15.53 12.42
CA ALA A 386 -9.93 15.16 13.51
C ALA A 386 -9.22 15.06 14.88
N GLU A 387 -7.89 15.00 14.88
CA GLU A 387 -7.07 15.11 16.10
C GLU A 387 -7.01 16.57 16.60
#